data_75edd5166146604be00176fc3dcd5b48
#
_entry.id   75edd5166146604be00176fc3dcd5b48
#
_cell.length_a   1.000
_cell.length_b   1.000
_cell.length_c   1.000
_cell.angle_alpha   90.00
_cell.angle_beta   90.00
_cell.angle_gamma   90.00
#
_symmetry.space_group_name_H-M   'P 1'
#
loop_
_entity.id
_entity.type
_entity.pdbx_description
1 polymer ?
#
loop_
_entity_poly.entity_id
_entity_poly.type
_entity_poly.pdbx_seq_one_letter_code
_entity_poly.pdbx_strand_id
1 'polypeptide(L)'
;MSSILIRNGTVVTAADTYLADVFVEGEKVHAIGKNLSMKADQTIDAKGCYLFPGGIDAHPHMELPFMGTSSSDDFESGTLAGLHGGTTTIVDFAIQTPGDTLQAAFNKWQEKASGKAVGDYAFHVAVTDFNDKTRKEIQGLVENQGVTSFKTFMAYKGALMIDDRQIIGLLNEVKKHGAIVTTHAENGDLADTLIAENRAKGNVAPQFHALSRPPICEAEATGRIIDLAFAGDHPLYIVQMTCEEALNRVRTAMMRNQKVHVETCVQYLLLDDSAYLEENFGGAKYVMSPPLRKKKDQEALWKGIEQNIVEVVATDHCPFCMDQKKMGKDDFSKIPNGAPGIENRMELLFSEGVKKKRMSLNKFVEVTSTGPAKIFGLFPKKGTIAVGTDADIVIFDPAQKHTISA
;
A
#
# COMPACT_ATOMS: atom_id res chain seq x y z
N MET A 1 -21.43 25.79 9.03
CA MET A 1 -20.43 24.88 8.44
C MET A 1 -19.51 25.73 7.60
N SER A 2 -18.21 25.47 7.61
CA SER A 2 -17.25 26.17 6.74
C SER A 2 -17.51 25.78 5.28
N SER A 3 -17.30 26.73 4.37
CA SER A 3 -17.49 26.51 2.94
C SER A 3 -16.28 26.98 2.13
N ILE A 4 -15.93 26.21 1.11
CA ILE A 4 -14.78 26.49 0.22
C ILE A 4 -15.25 26.40 -1.22
N LEU A 5 -14.90 27.42 -2.03
CA LEU A 5 -15.10 27.41 -3.47
C LEU A 5 -13.75 27.33 -4.18
N ILE A 6 -13.47 26.19 -4.80
CA ILE A 6 -12.28 25.98 -5.62
C ILE A 6 -12.66 26.32 -7.06
N ARG A 7 -12.00 27.33 -7.65
CA ARG A 7 -12.31 27.83 -8.99
C ARG A 7 -11.27 27.42 -10.02
N ASN A 8 -11.72 27.34 -11.27
CA ASN A 8 -10.87 27.21 -12.45
C ASN A 8 -9.95 25.97 -12.46
N GLY A 9 -10.21 24.97 -11.62
CA GLY A 9 -9.39 23.76 -11.55
C GLY A 9 -9.76 22.74 -12.64
N THR A 10 -8.81 21.92 -13.04
CA THR A 10 -9.08 20.76 -13.90
C THR A 10 -9.38 19.55 -13.02
N VAL A 11 -10.65 19.20 -12.88
CA VAL A 11 -11.08 18.01 -12.14
C VAL A 11 -10.66 16.76 -12.91
N VAL A 12 -10.00 15.83 -12.24
CA VAL A 12 -9.58 14.54 -12.79
C VAL A 12 -10.12 13.42 -11.91
N THR A 13 -10.91 12.55 -12.51
CA THR A 13 -11.35 11.28 -11.91
C THR A 13 -10.73 10.11 -12.65
N ALA A 14 -10.97 8.88 -12.22
CA ALA A 14 -10.52 7.70 -12.98
C ALA A 14 -11.17 7.58 -14.37
N ALA A 15 -12.31 8.25 -14.60
CA ALA A 15 -13.06 8.19 -15.86
C ALA A 15 -12.91 9.45 -16.72
N ASP A 16 -12.95 10.65 -16.10
CA ASP A 16 -13.10 11.92 -16.80
C ASP A 16 -12.05 12.96 -16.40
N THR A 17 -11.82 13.92 -17.31
CA THR A 17 -10.98 15.10 -17.08
C THR A 17 -11.68 16.31 -17.67
N TYR A 18 -12.02 17.30 -16.82
CA TYR A 18 -12.78 18.48 -17.26
C TYR A 18 -12.51 19.71 -16.37
N LEU A 19 -12.66 20.92 -16.95
CA LEU A 19 -12.53 22.19 -16.24
C LEU A 19 -13.83 22.50 -15.50
N ALA A 20 -13.75 22.72 -14.18
CA ALA A 20 -14.89 23.10 -13.34
C ALA A 20 -14.46 23.82 -12.07
N ASP A 21 -15.44 24.49 -11.45
CA ASP A 21 -15.41 24.92 -10.06
C ASP A 21 -15.98 23.81 -9.19
N VAL A 22 -15.45 23.66 -7.98
CA VAL A 22 -15.94 22.71 -6.97
C VAL A 22 -16.31 23.49 -5.71
N PHE A 23 -17.54 23.36 -5.27
CA PHE A 23 -18.02 23.93 -4.02
C PHE A 23 -18.12 22.85 -2.94
N VAL A 24 -17.46 23.12 -1.84
CA VAL A 24 -17.43 22.25 -0.64
C VAL A 24 -18.18 22.95 0.47
N GLU A 25 -19.04 22.21 1.16
CA GLU A 25 -19.73 22.66 2.37
C GLU A 25 -19.57 21.61 3.48
N GLY A 26 -18.98 22.03 4.60
CA GLY A 26 -18.53 21.11 5.64
C GLY A 26 -17.48 20.14 5.10
N GLU A 27 -17.76 18.85 5.18
CA GLU A 27 -16.84 17.78 4.74
C GLU A 27 -17.21 17.18 3.38
N LYS A 28 -18.16 17.79 2.65
CA LYS A 28 -18.71 17.20 1.43
C LYS A 28 -18.56 18.08 0.21
N VAL A 29 -18.37 17.46 -0.94
CA VAL A 29 -18.54 18.10 -2.25
C VAL A 29 -20.03 18.35 -2.45
N HIS A 30 -20.43 19.63 -2.48
CA HIS A 30 -21.83 20.03 -2.58
C HIS A 30 -22.26 20.32 -4.03
N ALA A 31 -21.38 20.96 -4.83
CA ALA A 31 -21.66 21.24 -6.22
C ALA A 31 -20.38 21.22 -7.07
N ILE A 32 -20.54 20.82 -8.34
CA ILE A 32 -19.49 20.88 -9.37
C ILE A 32 -20.11 21.51 -10.61
N GLY A 33 -19.47 22.52 -11.18
CA GLY A 33 -20.00 23.21 -12.37
C GLY A 33 -19.07 24.29 -12.86
N LYS A 34 -19.49 24.99 -13.94
CA LYS A 34 -18.76 26.15 -14.48
C LYS A 34 -19.33 27.42 -13.91
N ASN A 35 -18.48 28.36 -13.51
CA ASN A 35 -18.86 29.70 -13.05
C ASN A 35 -19.87 29.65 -11.88
N LEU A 36 -19.62 28.81 -10.87
CA LEU A 36 -20.49 28.75 -9.71
C LEU A 36 -20.58 30.10 -9.01
N SER A 37 -21.80 30.55 -8.71
CA SER A 37 -22.07 31.84 -8.07
C SER A 37 -22.26 31.75 -6.55
N MET A 38 -21.95 30.57 -5.95
CA MET A 38 -22.11 30.34 -4.53
C MET A 38 -21.16 31.21 -3.71
N LYS A 39 -21.68 31.79 -2.62
CA LYS A 39 -20.82 32.46 -1.62
C LYS A 39 -20.14 31.40 -0.76
N ALA A 40 -18.86 31.56 -0.53
CA ALA A 40 -18.04 30.68 0.32
C ALA A 40 -17.26 31.52 1.33
N ASP A 41 -16.91 30.89 2.47
CA ASP A 41 -16.05 31.53 3.45
C ASP A 41 -14.62 31.69 2.92
N GLN A 42 -14.19 30.75 2.07
CA GLN A 42 -12.90 30.80 1.39
C GLN A 42 -13.05 30.51 -0.10
N THR A 43 -12.32 31.23 -0.94
CA THR A 43 -12.20 30.94 -2.37
C THR A 43 -10.75 30.68 -2.73
N ILE A 44 -10.50 29.59 -3.45
CA ILE A 44 -9.17 29.20 -3.93
C ILE A 44 -9.19 29.21 -5.45
N ASP A 45 -8.28 29.93 -6.08
CA ASP A 45 -8.09 29.90 -7.55
C ASP A 45 -7.09 28.78 -7.89
N ALA A 46 -7.60 27.70 -8.47
CA ALA A 46 -6.84 26.54 -8.92
C ALA A 46 -6.53 26.57 -10.42
N LYS A 47 -6.46 27.76 -11.02
CA LYS A 47 -6.15 27.92 -12.45
C LYS A 47 -4.80 27.30 -12.78
N GLY A 48 -4.79 26.34 -13.72
CA GLY A 48 -3.59 25.61 -14.14
C GLY A 48 -3.27 24.38 -13.27
N CYS A 49 -4.00 24.17 -12.18
CA CYS A 49 -3.85 23.02 -11.30
C CYS A 49 -4.83 21.88 -11.68
N TYR A 50 -4.46 20.67 -11.34
CA TYR A 50 -5.36 19.54 -11.31
C TYR A 50 -6.05 19.44 -9.93
N LEU A 51 -7.31 19.03 -9.94
CA LEU A 51 -8.03 18.64 -8.73
C LEU A 51 -8.18 17.12 -8.75
N PHE A 52 -7.38 16.45 -7.93
CA PHE A 52 -7.45 15.00 -7.75
C PHE A 52 -8.26 14.65 -6.50
N PRO A 53 -8.98 13.53 -6.47
CA PRO A 53 -9.43 12.98 -5.19
C PRO A 53 -8.23 12.65 -4.32
N GLY A 54 -8.35 12.79 -3.02
CA GLY A 54 -7.30 12.47 -2.08
C GLY A 54 -6.73 11.07 -2.31
N GLY A 55 -5.42 10.95 -2.25
CA GLY A 55 -4.73 9.67 -2.36
C GLY A 55 -5.11 8.73 -1.22
N ILE A 56 -5.30 7.45 -1.52
CA ILE A 56 -5.52 6.40 -0.53
C ILE A 56 -4.30 5.49 -0.55
N ASP A 57 -3.55 5.46 0.54
CA ASP A 57 -2.45 4.51 0.70
C ASP A 57 -2.94 3.29 1.47
N ALA A 58 -3.03 2.17 0.76
CA ALA A 58 -3.53 0.92 1.31
C ALA A 58 -2.44 0.06 1.97
N HIS A 59 -1.23 0.61 2.16
CA HIS A 59 -0.13 -0.17 2.70
C HIS A 59 0.93 0.69 3.43
N PRO A 60 0.62 1.31 4.54
CA PRO A 60 1.61 1.86 5.47
C PRO A 60 1.67 1.04 6.77
N HIS A 61 2.71 1.32 7.58
CA HIS A 61 2.96 0.71 8.88
C HIS A 61 3.41 1.75 9.90
N MET A 62 2.44 2.41 10.56
CA MET A 62 2.71 3.40 11.59
C MET A 62 2.99 2.74 12.94
N GLU A 63 4.01 3.19 13.65
CA GLU A 63 4.42 2.65 14.96
C GLU A 63 4.53 1.12 14.99
N LEU A 64 4.97 0.48 13.89
CA LEU A 64 5.05 -0.97 13.80
C LEU A 64 6.21 -1.51 14.63
N PRO A 65 5.98 -2.32 15.69
CA PRO A 65 7.03 -3.08 16.34
C PRO A 65 7.52 -4.18 15.41
N PHE A 66 8.77 -4.11 14.97
CA PHE A 66 9.33 -5.07 14.01
C PHE A 66 10.83 -5.27 14.19
N MET A 67 11.30 -6.51 14.14
CA MET A 67 12.72 -6.89 14.23
C MET A 67 13.48 -6.26 15.42
N GLY A 68 12.84 -6.15 16.59
CA GLY A 68 13.47 -5.64 17.82
C GLY A 68 13.50 -4.11 17.94
N THR A 69 12.85 -3.39 17.05
CA THR A 69 12.67 -1.94 17.07
C THR A 69 11.23 -1.57 16.67
N SER A 70 10.95 -0.30 16.39
CA SER A 70 9.66 0.16 15.87
C SER A 70 9.88 1.07 14.68
N SER A 71 8.95 1.07 13.69
CA SER A 71 8.99 2.06 12.61
C SER A 71 8.96 3.48 13.21
N SER A 72 9.69 4.40 12.57
CA SER A 72 9.99 5.71 13.16
C SER A 72 8.83 6.70 13.13
N ASP A 73 7.89 6.54 12.19
CA ASP A 73 6.70 7.37 12.13
C ASP A 73 5.56 6.80 12.96
N ASP A 74 4.91 7.67 13.73
CA ASP A 74 3.65 7.40 14.40
C ASP A 74 2.45 7.83 13.52
N PHE A 75 1.23 7.69 14.03
CA PHE A 75 0.03 8.10 13.29
C PHE A 75 -0.06 9.60 13.05
N GLU A 76 0.51 10.43 13.92
CA GLU A 76 0.55 11.88 13.71
C GLU A 76 1.55 12.25 12.61
N SER A 77 2.82 11.88 12.76
CA SER A 77 3.87 12.22 11.80
C SER A 77 3.64 11.59 10.42
N GLY A 78 3.26 10.30 10.38
CA GLY A 78 3.06 9.59 9.13
C GLY A 78 1.81 10.06 8.36
N THR A 79 0.68 10.34 9.03
CA THR A 79 -0.49 10.89 8.33
C THR A 79 -0.29 12.35 7.93
N LEU A 80 0.46 13.14 8.72
CA LEU A 80 0.85 14.49 8.33
C LEU A 80 1.73 14.49 7.07
N ALA A 81 2.74 13.63 7.02
CA ALA A 81 3.56 13.43 5.82
C ALA A 81 2.70 13.00 4.62
N GLY A 82 1.75 12.08 4.84
CA GLY A 82 0.79 11.67 3.82
C GLY A 82 -0.02 12.84 3.25
N LEU A 83 -0.57 13.71 4.12
CA LEU A 83 -1.32 14.91 3.70
C LEU A 83 -0.46 15.87 2.89
N HIS A 84 0.79 16.11 3.28
CA HIS A 84 1.74 16.90 2.50
C HIS A 84 1.96 16.34 1.10
N GLY A 85 1.99 15.02 0.98
CA GLY A 85 2.14 14.32 -0.30
C GLY A 85 0.83 14.09 -1.07
N GLY A 86 -0.32 14.58 -0.58
CA GLY A 86 -1.63 14.40 -1.22
C GLY A 86 -2.31 13.06 -0.90
N THR A 87 -1.81 12.29 0.06
CA THR A 87 -2.47 11.09 0.60
C THR A 87 -3.32 11.49 1.79
N THR A 88 -4.65 11.44 1.65
CA THR A 88 -5.61 11.88 2.67
C THR A 88 -6.15 10.74 3.53
N THR A 89 -6.01 9.52 3.04
CA THR A 89 -6.53 8.32 3.72
C THR A 89 -5.47 7.22 3.72
N ILE A 90 -5.31 6.55 4.84
CA ILE A 90 -4.45 5.37 4.97
C ILE A 90 -5.27 4.14 5.37
N VAL A 91 -4.82 2.94 4.97
CA VAL A 91 -5.32 1.68 5.50
C VAL A 91 -4.11 0.92 6.07
N ASP A 92 -3.88 1.07 7.36
CA ASP A 92 -2.74 0.47 8.09
C ASP A 92 -3.02 -0.99 8.50
N PHE A 93 -2.04 -1.69 9.03
CA PHE A 93 -2.13 -3.11 9.40
C PHE A 93 -2.14 -3.31 10.91
N ALA A 94 -3.30 -3.65 11.47
CA ALA A 94 -3.42 -4.12 12.84
C ALA A 94 -2.92 -5.54 12.96
N ILE A 95 -1.67 -5.73 13.42
CA ILE A 95 -0.99 -7.03 13.42
C ILE A 95 -1.27 -7.79 14.72
N GLN A 96 -1.86 -8.99 14.58
CA GLN A 96 -2.07 -9.91 15.68
C GLN A 96 -0.73 -10.37 16.26
N THR A 97 -0.59 -10.33 17.57
CA THR A 97 0.46 -11.08 18.27
C THR A 97 0.05 -12.57 18.31
N PRO A 98 0.91 -13.53 17.94
CA PRO A 98 0.57 -14.95 18.00
C PRO A 98 0.01 -15.35 19.39
N GLY A 99 -1.15 -16.04 19.39
CA GLY A 99 -1.89 -16.42 20.60
C GLY A 99 -2.90 -15.39 21.13
N ASP A 100 -2.84 -14.14 20.68
CA ASP A 100 -3.82 -13.10 20.99
C ASP A 100 -5.06 -13.19 20.08
N THR A 101 -6.05 -12.34 20.36
CA THR A 101 -7.25 -12.19 19.54
C THR A 101 -7.03 -11.19 18.40
N LEU A 102 -7.80 -11.34 17.31
CA LEU A 102 -7.83 -10.33 16.23
C LEU A 102 -8.42 -9.01 16.72
N GLN A 103 -9.43 -9.07 17.58
CA GLN A 103 -10.03 -7.89 18.20
C GLN A 103 -9.02 -7.11 19.08
N ALA A 104 -8.13 -7.80 19.79
CA ALA A 104 -7.08 -7.14 20.58
C ALA A 104 -6.09 -6.41 19.68
N ALA A 105 -5.72 -6.99 18.55
CA ALA A 105 -4.87 -6.33 17.54
C ALA A 105 -5.56 -5.07 17.00
N PHE A 106 -6.82 -5.18 16.58
CA PHE A 106 -7.59 -4.04 16.10
C PHE A 106 -7.66 -2.91 17.15
N ASN A 107 -8.02 -3.23 18.38
CA ASN A 107 -8.14 -2.25 19.46
C ASN A 107 -6.81 -1.53 19.73
N LYS A 108 -5.70 -2.26 19.72
CA LYS A 108 -4.37 -1.69 19.91
C LYS A 108 -4.00 -0.67 18.83
N TRP A 109 -4.32 -0.95 17.57
CA TRP A 109 -4.06 -0.01 16.46
C TRP A 109 -5.03 1.17 16.49
N GLN A 110 -6.29 0.91 16.83
CA GLN A 110 -7.28 1.97 17.03
C GLN A 110 -6.85 2.95 18.15
N GLU A 111 -6.28 2.44 19.24
CA GLU A 111 -5.74 3.26 20.34
C GLU A 111 -4.54 4.12 19.88
N LYS A 112 -3.64 3.55 19.08
CA LYS A 112 -2.50 4.28 18.52
C LYS A 112 -2.93 5.42 17.59
N ALA A 113 -3.96 5.21 16.77
CA ALA A 113 -4.41 6.18 15.77
C ALA A 113 -5.34 7.25 16.37
N SER A 114 -6.16 6.88 17.34
CA SER A 114 -7.19 7.75 17.90
C SER A 114 -6.59 9.00 18.57
N GLY A 115 -7.02 10.18 18.07
CA GLY A 115 -6.55 11.48 18.56
C GLY A 115 -5.15 11.91 18.09
N LYS A 116 -4.46 11.07 17.30
CA LYS A 116 -3.16 11.37 16.70
C LYS A 116 -3.25 11.55 15.17
N ALA A 117 -3.94 10.64 14.49
CA ALA A 117 -4.08 10.73 13.05
C ALA A 117 -4.73 12.05 12.63
N VAL A 118 -4.09 12.77 11.69
CA VAL A 118 -4.58 14.05 11.15
C VAL A 118 -5.25 13.89 9.79
N GLY A 119 -5.16 12.69 9.20
CA GLY A 119 -5.89 12.25 8.01
C GLY A 119 -6.86 11.12 8.37
N ASP A 120 -7.66 10.68 7.39
CA ASP A 120 -8.55 9.54 7.57
C ASP A 120 -7.77 8.22 7.62
N TYR A 121 -8.27 7.27 8.41
CA TYR A 121 -7.62 5.97 8.54
C TYR A 121 -8.62 4.81 8.65
N ALA A 122 -8.16 3.65 8.22
CA ALA A 122 -8.82 2.36 8.41
C ALA A 122 -7.74 1.29 8.66
N PHE A 123 -8.17 0.04 8.91
CA PHE A 123 -7.23 -1.05 9.19
C PHE A 123 -7.54 -2.30 8.39
N HIS A 124 -6.48 -2.90 7.85
CA HIS A 124 -6.41 -4.34 7.59
C HIS A 124 -6.12 -5.06 8.92
N VAL A 125 -6.69 -6.23 9.13
CA VAL A 125 -6.33 -7.05 10.30
C VAL A 125 -5.40 -8.17 9.85
N ALA A 126 -4.15 -8.17 10.36
CA ALA A 126 -3.17 -9.19 10.00
C ALA A 126 -3.30 -10.40 10.93
N VAL A 127 -3.49 -11.57 10.32
CA VAL A 127 -3.71 -12.86 10.97
C VAL A 127 -2.40 -13.63 10.96
N THR A 128 -1.83 -13.85 12.12
CA THR A 128 -0.57 -14.57 12.35
C THR A 128 -0.77 -15.90 13.09
N ASP A 129 -1.99 -16.15 13.54
CA ASP A 129 -2.44 -17.41 14.14
C ASP A 129 -3.94 -17.56 13.86
N PHE A 130 -4.29 -18.48 12.95
CA PHE A 130 -5.67 -18.75 12.58
C PHE A 130 -6.17 -20.06 13.19
N ASN A 131 -7.07 -19.94 14.14
CA ASN A 131 -7.65 -21.05 14.90
C ASN A 131 -9.18 -20.83 15.11
N ASP A 132 -9.85 -21.73 15.83
CA ASP A 132 -11.30 -21.63 16.03
C ASP A 132 -11.75 -20.40 16.84
N LYS A 133 -10.87 -19.81 17.66
CA LYS A 133 -11.14 -18.58 18.40
C LYS A 133 -11.09 -17.38 17.45
N THR A 134 -9.99 -17.21 16.72
CA THR A 134 -9.80 -16.09 15.78
C THR A 134 -10.78 -16.13 14.62
N ARG A 135 -11.16 -17.34 14.17
CA ARG A 135 -12.23 -17.52 13.16
C ARG A 135 -13.54 -16.86 13.56
N LYS A 136 -13.98 -17.02 14.80
CA LYS A 136 -15.24 -16.46 15.29
C LYS A 136 -15.25 -14.94 15.42
N GLU A 137 -14.08 -14.31 15.43
CA GLU A 137 -13.95 -12.86 15.57
C GLU A 137 -14.11 -12.13 14.23
N ILE A 138 -13.90 -12.81 13.09
CA ILE A 138 -13.93 -12.21 11.75
C ILE A 138 -15.28 -11.52 11.49
N GLN A 139 -16.39 -12.18 11.78
CA GLN A 139 -17.73 -11.60 11.62
C GLN A 139 -17.87 -10.28 12.38
N GLY A 140 -17.52 -10.27 13.66
CA GLY A 140 -17.64 -9.08 14.50
C GLY A 140 -16.74 -7.92 14.03
N LEU A 141 -15.52 -8.22 13.54
CA LEU A 141 -14.63 -7.22 12.96
C LEU A 141 -15.21 -6.61 11.67
N VAL A 142 -15.81 -7.41 10.82
CA VAL A 142 -16.46 -6.92 9.58
C VAL A 142 -17.70 -6.09 9.91
N GLU A 143 -18.63 -6.64 10.70
CA GLU A 143 -19.94 -6.02 10.92
C GLU A 143 -19.91 -4.82 11.87
N ASN A 144 -19.07 -4.86 12.90
CA ASN A 144 -19.07 -3.84 13.95
C ASN A 144 -17.91 -2.84 13.84
N GLN A 145 -16.78 -3.24 13.20
CA GLN A 145 -15.59 -2.39 13.07
C GLN A 145 -15.35 -1.93 11.64
N GLY A 146 -16.12 -2.45 10.66
CA GLY A 146 -15.97 -2.08 9.25
C GLY A 146 -14.70 -2.61 8.58
N VAL A 147 -14.07 -3.65 9.14
CA VAL A 147 -12.88 -4.29 8.55
C VAL A 147 -13.29 -5.01 7.26
N THR A 148 -12.70 -4.61 6.13
CA THR A 148 -13.02 -5.19 4.82
C THR A 148 -11.94 -6.14 4.31
N SER A 149 -10.83 -6.29 5.04
CA SER A 149 -9.67 -7.04 4.57
C SER A 149 -8.84 -7.64 5.70
N PHE A 150 -8.35 -8.86 5.47
CA PHE A 150 -7.52 -9.61 6.41
C PHE A 150 -6.20 -9.99 5.75
N LYS A 151 -5.08 -9.62 6.39
CA LYS A 151 -3.72 -9.86 5.87
C LYS A 151 -3.16 -11.19 6.33
N THR A 152 -2.51 -11.91 5.42
CA THR A 152 -1.70 -13.09 5.74
C THR A 152 -0.28 -12.97 5.18
N PHE A 153 0.63 -13.73 5.75
CA PHE A 153 2.04 -13.78 5.35
C PHE A 153 2.43 -15.22 5.01
N MET A 154 3.10 -15.40 3.87
CA MET A 154 3.69 -16.67 3.45
C MET A 154 5.20 -16.72 3.72
N ALA A 155 5.75 -15.68 4.37
CA ALA A 155 7.12 -15.56 4.85
C ALA A 155 7.15 -15.10 6.31
N TYR A 156 8.34 -14.91 6.87
CA TYR A 156 8.59 -14.61 8.29
C TYR A 156 8.19 -15.76 9.22
N LYS A 157 8.76 -16.94 8.94
CA LYS A 157 8.53 -18.18 9.67
C LYS A 157 8.80 -18.02 11.17
N GLY A 158 7.89 -18.54 11.98
CA GLY A 158 7.96 -18.41 13.44
C GLY A 158 7.58 -17.03 14.01
N ALA A 159 7.21 -16.08 13.15
CA ALA A 159 6.77 -14.73 13.56
C ALA A 159 5.39 -14.37 12.99
N LEU A 160 5.27 -14.20 11.67
CA LEU A 160 4.04 -13.74 11.01
C LEU A 160 3.42 -14.80 10.09
N MET A 161 4.24 -15.75 9.59
CA MET A 161 3.82 -16.74 8.61
C MET A 161 2.79 -17.71 9.19
N ILE A 162 1.71 -17.94 8.44
CA ILE A 162 0.76 -19.03 8.67
C ILE A 162 0.85 -20.05 7.54
N ASP A 163 0.48 -21.30 7.82
CA ASP A 163 0.54 -22.39 6.85
C ASP A 163 -0.64 -22.40 5.86
N ASP A 164 -0.54 -23.21 4.80
CA ASP A 164 -1.56 -23.31 3.77
C ASP A 164 -2.92 -23.74 4.31
N ARG A 165 -2.96 -24.61 5.35
CA ARG A 165 -4.21 -25.04 6.00
C ARG A 165 -4.90 -23.87 6.69
N GLN A 166 -4.13 -23.05 7.40
CA GLN A 166 -4.63 -21.83 8.07
C GLN A 166 -5.07 -20.80 7.03
N ILE A 167 -4.32 -20.62 5.93
CA ILE A 167 -4.67 -19.73 4.82
C ILE A 167 -6.01 -20.15 4.19
N ILE A 168 -6.21 -21.43 3.87
CA ILE A 168 -7.46 -21.95 3.32
C ILE A 168 -8.62 -21.70 4.29
N GLY A 169 -8.40 -21.94 5.59
CA GLY A 169 -9.38 -21.66 6.62
C GLY A 169 -9.78 -20.19 6.68
N LEU A 170 -8.79 -19.28 6.59
CA LEU A 170 -8.98 -17.83 6.57
C LEU A 170 -9.75 -17.40 5.32
N LEU A 171 -9.32 -17.84 4.13
CA LEU A 171 -10.00 -17.56 2.85
C LEU A 171 -11.49 -17.94 2.92
N ASN A 172 -11.79 -19.15 3.40
CA ASN A 172 -13.14 -19.64 3.53
C ASN A 172 -13.99 -18.81 4.50
N GLU A 173 -13.42 -18.36 5.61
CA GLU A 173 -14.15 -17.57 6.59
C GLU A 173 -14.41 -16.14 6.11
N VAL A 174 -13.37 -15.47 5.61
CA VAL A 174 -13.42 -14.06 5.17
C VAL A 174 -14.44 -13.87 4.03
N LYS A 175 -14.51 -14.83 3.08
CA LYS A 175 -15.49 -14.80 1.98
C LYS A 175 -16.93 -14.74 2.45
N LYS A 176 -17.29 -15.45 3.55
CA LYS A 176 -18.67 -15.49 4.09
C LYS A 176 -19.17 -14.10 4.48
N HIS A 177 -18.27 -13.21 4.83
CA HIS A 177 -18.57 -11.87 5.32
C HIS A 177 -18.32 -10.77 4.27
N GLY A 178 -18.04 -11.16 3.00
CA GLY A 178 -17.83 -10.21 1.91
C GLY A 178 -16.52 -9.42 1.99
N ALA A 179 -15.59 -9.85 2.84
CA ALA A 179 -14.27 -9.26 2.96
C ALA A 179 -13.25 -9.96 2.05
N ILE A 180 -12.02 -9.42 1.94
CA ILE A 180 -10.97 -9.93 1.08
C ILE A 180 -9.73 -10.33 1.89
N VAL A 181 -9.02 -11.38 1.44
CA VAL A 181 -7.69 -11.73 1.99
C VAL A 181 -6.62 -11.02 1.19
N THR A 182 -5.74 -10.30 1.89
CA THR A 182 -4.53 -9.69 1.33
C THR A 182 -3.31 -10.53 1.73
N THR A 183 -2.32 -10.71 0.84
CA THR A 183 -1.23 -11.65 1.08
C THR A 183 0.13 -11.06 0.74
N HIS A 184 1.07 -11.13 1.71
CA HIS A 184 2.49 -11.02 1.44
C HIS A 184 2.99 -12.36 0.90
N ALA A 185 3.28 -12.44 -0.38
CA ALA A 185 3.54 -13.67 -1.11
C ALA A 185 5.05 -13.86 -1.39
N GLU A 186 5.82 -14.28 -0.40
CA GLU A 186 7.17 -14.79 -0.55
C GLU A 186 7.27 -16.19 0.10
N ASN A 187 8.02 -17.09 -0.51
CA ASN A 187 8.25 -18.43 0.04
C ASN A 187 9.22 -18.35 1.23
N GLY A 188 8.68 -18.44 2.45
CA GLY A 188 9.42 -18.27 3.69
C GLY A 188 10.49 -19.35 3.89
N ASP A 189 10.23 -20.61 3.53
CA ASP A 189 11.21 -21.69 3.67
C ASP A 189 12.40 -21.51 2.73
N LEU A 190 12.16 -21.08 1.48
CA LEU A 190 13.23 -20.79 0.52
C LEU A 190 14.05 -19.57 0.98
N ALA A 191 13.38 -18.50 1.42
CA ALA A 191 14.07 -17.31 1.93
C ALA A 191 14.95 -17.63 3.14
N ASP A 192 14.44 -18.34 4.13
CA ASP A 192 15.18 -18.72 5.34
C ASP A 192 16.37 -19.63 5.02
N THR A 193 16.22 -20.57 4.08
CA THR A 193 17.30 -21.43 3.61
C THR A 193 18.44 -20.61 3.00
N LEU A 194 18.11 -19.69 2.08
CA LEU A 194 19.11 -18.85 1.43
C LEU A 194 19.76 -17.85 2.38
N ILE A 195 19.02 -17.33 3.36
CA ILE A 195 19.56 -16.50 4.44
C ILE A 195 20.60 -17.31 5.25
N ALA A 196 20.24 -18.52 5.67
CA ALA A 196 21.15 -19.38 6.43
C ALA A 196 22.42 -19.73 5.65
N GLU A 197 22.29 -20.06 4.35
CA GLU A 197 23.44 -20.33 3.48
C GLU A 197 24.36 -19.11 3.32
N ASN A 198 23.82 -17.92 3.11
CA ASN A 198 24.63 -16.71 2.99
C ASN A 198 25.34 -16.37 4.28
N ARG A 199 24.68 -16.50 5.43
CA ARG A 199 25.29 -16.32 6.75
C ARG A 199 26.43 -17.32 7.00
N ALA A 200 26.23 -18.59 6.64
CA ALA A 200 27.27 -19.63 6.78
C ALA A 200 28.51 -19.35 5.93
N LYS A 201 28.36 -18.61 4.83
CA LYS A 201 29.49 -18.15 3.97
C LYS A 201 30.14 -16.85 4.50
N GLY A 202 29.69 -16.29 5.62
CA GLY A 202 30.19 -15.04 6.18
C GLY A 202 29.73 -13.77 5.44
N ASN A 203 28.71 -13.88 4.64
CA ASN A 203 28.10 -12.74 3.93
C ASN A 203 27.29 -11.89 4.91
N VAL A 204 27.62 -10.60 5.03
CA VAL A 204 26.97 -9.70 6.01
C VAL A 204 26.37 -8.43 5.38
N ALA A 205 26.75 -8.09 4.14
CA ALA A 205 26.39 -6.84 3.49
C ALA A 205 24.90 -6.80 3.05
N PRO A 206 24.29 -5.60 2.93
CA PRO A 206 22.87 -5.42 2.60
C PRO A 206 22.40 -6.13 1.33
N GLN A 207 23.24 -6.23 0.29
CA GLN A 207 22.89 -6.90 -0.97
C GLN A 207 22.50 -8.38 -0.79
N PHE A 208 22.99 -9.04 0.26
CA PHE A 208 22.66 -10.43 0.52
C PHE A 208 21.20 -10.61 0.99
N HIS A 209 20.54 -9.55 1.44
CA HIS A 209 19.12 -9.57 1.66
C HIS A 209 18.36 -9.88 0.36
N ALA A 210 18.63 -9.14 -0.72
CA ALA A 210 18.00 -9.38 -2.02
C ALA A 210 18.40 -10.72 -2.63
N LEU A 211 19.67 -11.12 -2.50
CA LEU A 211 20.16 -12.42 -2.99
C LEU A 211 19.56 -13.62 -2.24
N SER A 212 19.10 -13.42 -1.02
CA SER A 212 18.38 -14.44 -0.23
C SER A 212 16.87 -14.49 -0.52
N ARG A 213 16.35 -13.56 -1.33
CA ARG A 213 14.94 -13.45 -1.72
C ARG A 213 14.81 -13.27 -3.22
N PRO A 214 15.29 -14.23 -4.04
CA PRO A 214 15.24 -14.10 -5.50
C PRO A 214 13.80 -14.01 -6.02
N PRO A 215 13.57 -13.54 -7.26
CA PRO A 215 12.22 -13.41 -7.86
C PRO A 215 11.38 -14.68 -7.76
N ILE A 216 11.99 -15.86 -7.88
CA ILE A 216 11.27 -17.14 -7.76
C ILE A 216 10.65 -17.34 -6.36
N CYS A 217 11.23 -16.74 -5.32
CA CYS A 217 10.67 -16.78 -3.96
C CYS A 217 9.28 -16.13 -3.91
N GLU A 218 9.12 -15.01 -4.60
CA GLU A 218 7.86 -14.29 -4.75
C GLU A 218 6.93 -14.98 -5.75
N ALA A 219 7.44 -15.40 -6.90
CA ALA A 219 6.64 -16.01 -7.95
C ALA A 219 6.02 -17.37 -7.55
N GLU A 220 6.75 -18.20 -6.78
CA GLU A 220 6.23 -19.46 -6.26
C GLU A 220 5.08 -19.21 -5.29
N ALA A 221 5.29 -18.36 -4.28
CA ALA A 221 4.28 -18.05 -3.29
C ALA A 221 3.06 -17.37 -3.91
N THR A 222 3.26 -16.47 -4.88
CA THR A 222 2.18 -15.86 -5.66
C THR A 222 1.37 -16.93 -6.39
N GLY A 223 2.01 -17.86 -7.09
CA GLY A 223 1.31 -18.95 -7.78
C GLY A 223 0.53 -19.85 -6.82
N ARG A 224 1.14 -20.19 -5.69
CA ARG A 224 0.53 -21.05 -4.67
C ARG A 224 -0.71 -20.40 -4.03
N ILE A 225 -0.64 -19.14 -3.60
CA ILE A 225 -1.82 -18.48 -3.02
C ILE A 225 -2.94 -18.27 -4.04
N ILE A 226 -2.60 -18.00 -5.30
CA ILE A 226 -3.57 -17.91 -6.40
C ILE A 226 -4.33 -19.23 -6.56
N ASP A 227 -3.63 -20.36 -6.55
CA ASP A 227 -4.25 -21.68 -6.69
C ASP A 227 -5.08 -22.08 -5.46
N LEU A 228 -4.61 -21.75 -4.25
CA LEU A 228 -5.38 -21.95 -3.03
C LEU A 228 -6.69 -21.12 -3.04
N ALA A 229 -6.62 -19.87 -3.48
CA ALA A 229 -7.79 -19.00 -3.62
C ALA A 229 -8.75 -19.50 -4.71
N PHE A 230 -8.21 -19.99 -5.83
CA PHE A 230 -9.00 -20.54 -6.95
C PHE A 230 -9.83 -21.75 -6.53
N ALA A 231 -9.29 -22.64 -5.71
CA ALA A 231 -9.97 -23.86 -5.27
C ALA A 231 -11.32 -23.58 -4.56
N GLY A 232 -11.49 -22.41 -3.94
CA GLY A 232 -12.71 -21.99 -3.27
C GLY A 232 -13.41 -20.78 -3.90
N ASP A 233 -12.99 -20.36 -5.09
CA ASP A 233 -13.47 -19.12 -5.75
C ASP A 233 -13.40 -17.91 -4.82
N HIS A 234 -12.24 -17.69 -4.19
CA HIS A 234 -12.01 -16.59 -3.28
C HIS A 234 -11.41 -15.38 -4.00
N PRO A 235 -11.92 -14.16 -3.78
CA PRO A 235 -11.21 -12.96 -4.19
C PRO A 235 -9.90 -12.84 -3.41
N LEU A 236 -8.84 -12.42 -4.08
CA LEU A 236 -7.49 -12.33 -3.53
C LEU A 236 -6.87 -10.99 -3.85
N TYR A 237 -6.12 -10.43 -2.90
CA TYR A 237 -5.30 -9.26 -3.11
C TYR A 237 -3.84 -9.57 -2.78
N ILE A 238 -2.96 -9.39 -3.76
CA ILE A 238 -1.52 -9.59 -3.58
C ILE A 238 -0.87 -8.23 -3.38
N VAL A 239 -0.27 -8.05 -2.20
CA VAL A 239 0.42 -6.79 -1.87
C VAL A 239 1.83 -6.76 -2.44
N GLN A 240 2.39 -5.56 -2.62
CA GLN A 240 3.83 -5.27 -2.82
C GLN A 240 4.49 -6.12 -3.94
N MET A 241 3.83 -6.36 -5.05
CA MET A 241 4.43 -7.13 -6.15
C MET A 241 5.64 -6.43 -6.75
N THR A 242 6.74 -7.16 -6.96
CA THR A 242 8.01 -6.57 -7.35
C THR A 242 8.60 -7.10 -8.66
N CYS A 243 8.20 -8.26 -9.16
CA CYS A 243 8.87 -8.91 -10.29
C CYS A 243 7.94 -9.41 -11.39
N GLU A 244 8.49 -9.52 -12.61
CA GLU A 244 7.79 -10.01 -13.78
C GLU A 244 7.32 -11.46 -13.63
N GLU A 245 8.12 -12.29 -12.95
CA GLU A 245 7.81 -13.71 -12.75
C GLU A 245 6.52 -13.89 -11.92
N ALA A 246 6.32 -13.06 -10.88
CA ALA A 246 5.10 -13.06 -10.08
C ALA A 246 3.90 -12.48 -10.87
N LEU A 247 4.09 -11.39 -11.62
CA LEU A 247 3.06 -10.85 -12.53
C LEU A 247 2.58 -11.89 -13.54
N ASN A 248 3.46 -12.76 -14.04
CA ASN A 248 3.09 -13.82 -14.98
C ASN A 248 2.17 -14.87 -14.34
N ARG A 249 2.28 -15.11 -13.02
CA ARG A 249 1.33 -15.95 -12.27
C ARG A 249 -0.07 -15.32 -12.25
N VAL A 250 -0.14 -14.00 -12.05
CA VAL A 250 -1.41 -13.27 -12.10
C VAL A 250 -2.01 -13.29 -13.51
N ARG A 251 -1.22 -13.06 -14.55
CA ARG A 251 -1.69 -13.15 -15.96
C ARG A 251 -2.32 -14.52 -16.24
N THR A 252 -1.70 -15.58 -15.75
CA THR A 252 -2.24 -16.95 -15.91
C THR A 252 -3.57 -17.11 -15.16
N ALA A 253 -3.71 -16.53 -13.96
CA ALA A 253 -4.97 -16.54 -13.22
C ALA A 253 -6.09 -15.77 -13.95
N MET A 254 -5.76 -14.60 -14.52
CA MET A 254 -6.72 -13.81 -15.30
C MET A 254 -7.21 -14.54 -16.55
N MET A 255 -6.37 -15.36 -17.20
CA MET A 255 -6.78 -16.18 -18.36
C MET A 255 -7.85 -17.22 -18.00
N ARG A 256 -7.97 -17.62 -16.73
CA ARG A 256 -9.04 -18.50 -16.24
C ARG A 256 -10.17 -17.74 -15.53
N ASN A 257 -10.25 -16.41 -15.74
CA ASN A 257 -11.24 -15.51 -15.14
C ASN A 257 -11.21 -15.48 -13.62
N GLN A 258 -10.07 -15.79 -13.01
CA GLN A 258 -9.91 -15.66 -11.55
C GLN A 258 -9.70 -14.20 -11.18
N LYS A 259 -10.44 -13.72 -10.19
CA LYS A 259 -10.31 -12.37 -9.65
C LYS A 259 -9.13 -12.30 -8.69
N VAL A 260 -8.06 -11.64 -9.12
CA VAL A 260 -6.85 -11.37 -8.34
C VAL A 260 -6.53 -9.89 -8.45
N HIS A 261 -6.58 -9.17 -7.35
CA HIS A 261 -6.13 -7.78 -7.26
C HIS A 261 -4.64 -7.74 -6.97
N VAL A 262 -3.95 -6.76 -7.55
CA VAL A 262 -2.49 -6.61 -7.42
C VAL A 262 -2.13 -5.18 -7.04
N GLU A 263 -1.27 -5.10 -6.03
CA GLU A 263 -0.60 -3.89 -5.61
C GLU A 263 0.89 -3.97 -5.93
N THR A 264 1.47 -2.84 -6.31
CA THR A 264 2.91 -2.62 -6.21
C THR A 264 3.17 -1.38 -5.36
N CYS A 265 4.43 -1.11 -5.02
CA CYS A 265 4.78 0.09 -4.30
C CYS A 265 5.66 1.01 -5.15
N VAL A 266 5.60 2.32 -4.86
CA VAL A 266 6.28 3.35 -5.66
C VAL A 266 7.79 3.09 -5.81
N GLN A 267 8.45 2.58 -4.77
CA GLN A 267 9.89 2.27 -4.79
C GLN A 267 10.25 1.18 -5.79
N TYR A 268 9.38 0.19 -6.01
CA TYR A 268 9.64 -0.90 -6.97
C TYR A 268 9.51 -0.44 -8.43
N LEU A 269 8.85 0.69 -8.66
CA LEU A 269 8.75 1.31 -9.98
C LEU A 269 9.98 2.18 -10.32
N LEU A 270 10.76 2.60 -9.32
CA LEU A 270 11.76 3.66 -9.48
C LEU A 270 13.18 3.23 -9.09
N LEU A 271 13.32 2.38 -8.08
CA LEU A 271 14.61 1.92 -7.56
C LEU A 271 14.91 0.49 -8.02
N ASP A 272 16.17 0.18 -8.22
CA ASP A 272 16.62 -1.17 -8.58
C ASP A 272 17.66 -1.70 -7.57
N ASP A 273 18.05 -2.96 -7.73
CA ASP A 273 18.94 -3.67 -6.82
C ASP A 273 20.38 -3.11 -6.77
N SER A 274 20.77 -2.21 -7.68
CA SER A 274 22.06 -1.51 -7.60
C SER A 274 22.14 -0.60 -6.36
N ALA A 275 20.99 -0.16 -5.83
CA ALA A 275 20.92 0.63 -4.60
C ALA A 275 21.52 -0.09 -3.37
N TYR A 276 21.48 -1.40 -3.34
CA TYR A 276 22.11 -2.18 -2.25
C TYR A 276 23.63 -2.10 -2.22
N LEU A 277 24.26 -1.64 -3.31
CA LEU A 277 25.72 -1.52 -3.45
C LEU A 277 26.27 -0.17 -2.96
N GLU A 278 25.42 0.71 -2.43
CA GLU A 278 25.84 1.99 -1.86
C GLU A 278 26.85 1.76 -0.73
N GLU A 279 28.00 2.43 -0.84
CA GLU A 279 29.15 2.28 0.07
C GLU A 279 28.82 2.64 1.53
N ASN A 280 29.71 2.27 2.45
CA ASN A 280 29.63 2.60 3.88
C ASN A 280 28.32 2.15 4.55
N PHE A 281 27.85 0.96 4.19
CA PHE A 281 26.57 0.43 4.68
C PHE A 281 25.33 1.20 4.18
N GLY A 282 25.50 2.11 3.20
CA GLY A 282 24.41 2.92 2.64
C GLY A 282 23.30 2.08 2.04
N GLY A 283 23.62 0.94 1.43
CA GLY A 283 22.64 -0.01 0.88
C GLY A 283 21.60 -0.51 1.89
N ALA A 284 21.84 -0.37 3.20
CA ALA A 284 20.87 -0.73 4.25
C ALA A 284 19.62 0.13 4.23
N LYS A 285 19.66 1.37 3.71
CA LYS A 285 18.49 2.25 3.52
C LYS A 285 17.39 1.57 2.72
N TYR A 286 17.79 0.73 1.76
CA TYR A 286 16.91 0.09 0.78
C TYR A 286 16.48 -1.33 1.15
N VAL A 287 16.91 -1.83 2.32
CA VAL A 287 16.50 -3.17 2.79
C VAL A 287 15.04 -3.13 3.19
N MET A 288 14.22 -3.82 2.40
CA MET A 288 12.77 -4.03 2.57
C MET A 288 12.38 -5.39 1.99
N SER A 289 11.23 -5.91 2.31
CA SER A 289 10.73 -7.20 1.81
C SER A 289 9.34 -7.07 1.20
N PRO A 290 9.13 -7.52 -0.06
CA PRO A 290 10.15 -8.08 -0.97
C PRO A 290 11.23 -7.06 -1.32
N PRO A 291 12.44 -7.52 -1.76
CA PRO A 291 13.53 -6.61 -2.08
C PRO A 291 13.37 -5.93 -3.44
N LEU A 292 14.13 -4.84 -3.66
CA LEU A 292 14.27 -4.21 -4.97
C LEU A 292 14.78 -5.22 -6.00
N ARG A 293 14.30 -5.09 -7.24
CA ARG A 293 14.58 -5.99 -8.35
C ARG A 293 15.39 -5.28 -9.45
N LYS A 294 15.52 -5.94 -10.59
CA LYS A 294 16.20 -5.40 -11.78
C LYS A 294 15.31 -4.41 -12.54
N LYS A 295 15.91 -3.57 -13.39
CA LYS A 295 15.18 -2.64 -14.28
C LYS A 295 14.14 -3.32 -15.17
N LYS A 296 14.38 -4.56 -15.61
CA LYS A 296 13.39 -5.34 -16.38
C LYS A 296 12.07 -5.53 -15.60
N ASP A 297 12.18 -5.72 -14.30
CA ASP A 297 11.02 -5.92 -13.42
C ASP A 297 10.24 -4.61 -13.23
N GLN A 298 10.94 -3.47 -13.13
CA GLN A 298 10.31 -2.15 -13.14
C GLN A 298 9.46 -1.95 -14.40
N GLU A 299 10.03 -2.24 -15.58
CA GLU A 299 9.31 -2.11 -16.86
C GLU A 299 8.11 -3.07 -16.95
N ALA A 300 8.22 -4.26 -16.35
CA ALA A 300 7.11 -5.21 -16.28
C ALA A 300 5.99 -4.68 -15.37
N LEU A 301 6.31 -4.03 -14.23
CA LEU A 301 5.33 -3.40 -13.33
C LEU A 301 4.63 -2.21 -14.01
N TRP A 302 5.37 -1.32 -14.69
CA TRP A 302 4.78 -0.22 -15.46
C TRP A 302 3.81 -0.72 -16.53
N LYS A 303 4.18 -1.78 -17.27
CA LYS A 303 3.27 -2.45 -18.22
C LYS A 303 2.07 -3.10 -17.51
N GLY A 304 2.27 -3.63 -16.31
CA GLY A 304 1.21 -4.16 -15.47
C GLY A 304 0.15 -3.11 -15.12
N ILE A 305 0.58 -1.88 -14.81
CA ILE A 305 -0.31 -0.73 -14.58
C ILE A 305 -1.08 -0.37 -15.86
N GLU A 306 -0.38 -0.25 -16.99
CA GLU A 306 -0.99 0.04 -18.29
C GLU A 306 -2.05 -1.00 -18.69
N GLN A 307 -1.78 -2.27 -18.40
CA GLN A 307 -2.63 -3.42 -18.73
C GLN A 307 -3.75 -3.69 -17.73
N ASN A 308 -3.92 -2.85 -16.69
CA ASN A 308 -4.89 -3.06 -15.60
C ASN A 308 -4.67 -4.37 -14.81
N ILE A 309 -3.45 -4.86 -14.74
CA ILE A 309 -3.07 -5.99 -13.90
C ILE A 309 -2.70 -5.49 -12.51
N VAL A 310 -1.92 -4.41 -12.45
CA VAL A 310 -1.61 -3.69 -11.20
C VAL A 310 -2.65 -2.58 -11.05
N GLU A 311 -3.48 -2.72 -10.02
CA GLU A 311 -4.64 -1.85 -9.78
C GLU A 311 -4.39 -0.80 -8.69
N VAL A 312 -3.34 -0.99 -7.88
CA VAL A 312 -2.98 -0.10 -6.76
C VAL A 312 -1.48 0.13 -6.74
N VAL A 313 -1.08 1.38 -6.52
CA VAL A 313 0.30 1.74 -6.19
C VAL A 313 0.31 2.36 -4.80
N ALA A 314 0.77 1.57 -3.83
CA ALA A 314 0.90 1.93 -2.41
C ALA A 314 2.34 2.33 -2.07
N THR A 315 2.69 2.35 -0.77
CA THR A 315 4.03 2.71 -0.32
C THR A 315 4.76 1.60 0.41
N ASP A 316 4.08 0.77 1.18
CA ASP A 316 4.69 -0.04 2.23
C ASP A 316 5.56 0.82 3.16
N HIS A 317 5.03 2.02 3.50
CA HIS A 317 5.72 2.98 4.34
C HIS A 317 5.98 2.41 5.73
N CYS A 318 7.23 2.08 5.97
CA CYS A 318 7.71 1.48 7.22
C CYS A 318 9.15 1.99 7.48
N PRO A 319 9.34 3.27 7.82
CA PRO A 319 10.66 3.87 7.91
C PRO A 319 11.43 3.42 9.15
N PHE A 320 12.73 3.21 8.98
CA PHE A 320 13.70 3.00 10.05
C PHE A 320 14.88 3.93 9.86
N CYS A 321 15.25 4.67 10.90
CA CYS A 321 16.44 5.52 10.88
C CYS A 321 17.71 4.69 10.69
N MET A 322 18.76 5.31 10.16
CA MET A 322 20.04 4.62 9.92
C MET A 322 20.63 3.97 11.18
N ASP A 323 20.41 4.55 12.37
CA ASP A 323 20.87 3.95 13.61
C ASP A 323 20.14 2.64 13.93
N GLN A 324 18.85 2.54 13.59
CA GLN A 324 18.09 1.29 13.66
C GLN A 324 18.57 0.28 12.62
N LYS A 325 18.82 0.72 11.37
CA LYS A 325 19.37 -0.15 10.30
C LYS A 325 20.74 -0.74 10.68
N LYS A 326 21.57 -0.02 11.46
CA LYS A 326 22.87 -0.49 11.96
C LYS A 326 22.79 -1.69 12.89
N MET A 327 21.61 -2.06 13.41
CA MET A 327 21.41 -3.31 14.14
C MET A 327 21.81 -4.54 13.31
N GLY A 328 21.72 -4.44 11.99
CA GLY A 328 22.15 -5.49 11.05
C GLY A 328 23.50 -5.27 10.39
N LYS A 329 24.40 -4.40 10.94
CA LYS A 329 25.69 -4.08 10.31
C LYS A 329 26.58 -5.30 10.09
N ASP A 330 26.55 -6.24 11.03
CA ASP A 330 27.36 -7.48 10.99
C ASP A 330 26.55 -8.72 10.58
N ASP A 331 25.26 -8.53 10.24
CA ASP A 331 24.34 -9.60 9.83
C ASP A 331 23.16 -8.99 9.05
N PHE A 332 23.20 -9.06 7.73
CA PHE A 332 22.16 -8.46 6.86
C PHE A 332 20.74 -8.90 7.22
N SER A 333 20.58 -10.10 7.77
CA SER A 333 19.26 -10.64 8.16
C SER A 333 18.65 -9.93 9.38
N LYS A 334 19.42 -9.10 10.07
CA LYS A 334 19.00 -8.28 11.21
C LYS A 334 18.77 -6.81 10.86
N ILE A 335 18.97 -6.41 9.60
CA ILE A 335 18.63 -5.06 9.16
C ILE A 335 17.10 -4.92 9.21
N PRO A 336 16.52 -4.01 9.99
CA PRO A 336 15.07 -3.80 9.98
C PRO A 336 14.57 -3.51 8.57
N ASN A 337 13.60 -4.31 8.09
CA ASN A 337 13.09 -4.22 6.72
C ASN A 337 12.03 -3.14 6.63
N GLY A 338 12.20 -2.18 5.74
CA GLY A 338 11.23 -1.12 5.48
C GLY A 338 11.90 0.18 5.01
N ALA A 339 11.13 1.03 4.37
CA ALA A 339 11.56 2.31 3.83
C ALA A 339 10.40 3.34 3.90
N PRO A 340 10.70 4.66 3.87
CA PRO A 340 9.69 5.70 3.74
C PRO A 340 9.12 5.76 2.32
N GLY A 341 7.95 6.40 2.14
CA GLY A 341 7.37 6.59 0.81
C GLY A 341 6.06 7.39 0.78
N ILE A 342 5.37 7.54 1.90
CA ILE A 342 4.01 8.08 1.92
C ILE A 342 3.92 9.54 1.46
N GLU A 343 4.91 10.37 1.81
CA GLU A 343 4.96 11.78 1.43
C GLU A 343 5.19 11.96 -0.08
N ASN A 344 6.03 11.10 -0.68
CA ASN A 344 6.48 11.33 -2.06
C ASN A 344 5.75 10.49 -3.12
N ARG A 345 4.85 9.58 -2.72
CA ARG A 345 4.16 8.64 -3.62
C ARG A 345 3.49 9.33 -4.80
N MET A 346 2.62 10.31 -4.53
CA MET A 346 1.81 10.95 -5.56
C MET A 346 2.67 11.74 -6.55
N GLU A 347 3.61 12.54 -6.06
CA GLU A 347 4.47 13.36 -6.90
C GLU A 347 5.45 12.55 -7.75
N LEU A 348 6.03 11.47 -7.18
CA LEU A 348 6.90 10.55 -7.90
C LEU A 348 6.14 9.83 -9.02
N LEU A 349 4.95 9.32 -8.72
CA LEU A 349 4.09 8.69 -9.73
C LEU A 349 3.64 9.68 -10.81
N PHE A 350 3.34 10.93 -10.46
CA PHE A 350 3.01 11.94 -11.44
C PHE A 350 4.21 12.25 -12.34
N SER A 351 5.38 12.46 -11.75
CA SER A 351 6.61 12.79 -12.49
C SER A 351 7.08 11.66 -13.40
N GLU A 352 7.16 10.45 -12.86
CA GLU A 352 7.72 9.29 -13.56
C GLU A 352 6.68 8.55 -14.42
N GLY A 353 5.41 8.64 -14.04
CA GLY A 353 4.30 8.01 -14.76
C GLY A 353 3.65 8.96 -15.77
N VAL A 354 3.02 10.04 -15.29
CA VAL A 354 2.22 10.92 -16.14
C VAL A 354 3.10 11.78 -17.04
N LYS A 355 4.08 12.53 -16.49
CA LYS A 355 4.96 13.40 -17.29
C LYS A 355 5.80 12.60 -18.29
N LYS A 356 6.22 11.38 -17.96
CA LYS A 356 6.94 10.49 -18.88
C LYS A 356 6.01 9.65 -19.78
N LYS A 357 4.69 9.91 -19.74
CA LYS A 357 3.68 9.24 -20.60
C LYS A 357 3.62 7.72 -20.43
N ARG A 358 3.94 7.20 -19.26
CA ARG A 358 3.78 5.78 -18.90
C ARG A 358 2.35 5.46 -18.45
N MET A 359 1.59 6.47 -18.02
CA MET A 359 0.18 6.37 -17.69
C MET A 359 -0.56 7.68 -17.97
N SER A 360 -1.88 7.60 -18.14
CA SER A 360 -2.75 8.78 -18.24
C SER A 360 -3.03 9.42 -16.87
N LEU A 361 -3.56 10.66 -16.86
CA LEU A 361 -4.06 11.28 -15.63
C LEU A 361 -5.16 10.45 -14.95
N ASN A 362 -6.06 9.88 -15.75
CA ASN A 362 -7.14 9.04 -15.22
C ASN A 362 -6.59 7.74 -14.60
N LYS A 363 -5.59 7.10 -15.22
CA LYS A 363 -4.91 5.93 -14.67
C LYS A 363 -4.16 6.27 -13.37
N PHE A 364 -3.53 7.45 -13.29
CA PHE A 364 -2.92 7.95 -12.06
C PHE A 364 -3.94 8.01 -10.91
N VAL A 365 -5.12 8.63 -11.14
CA VAL A 365 -6.20 8.68 -10.14
C VAL A 365 -6.72 7.26 -9.83
N GLU A 366 -6.82 6.40 -10.84
CA GLU A 366 -7.28 5.02 -10.64
C GLU A 366 -6.39 4.27 -9.65
N VAL A 367 -5.08 4.26 -9.87
CA VAL A 367 -4.15 3.45 -9.05
C VAL A 367 -3.81 4.05 -7.68
N THR A 368 -4.04 5.38 -7.49
CA THR A 368 -3.69 6.07 -6.25
C THR A 368 -4.89 6.37 -5.34
N SER A 369 -6.11 6.34 -5.89
CA SER A 369 -7.33 6.74 -5.17
C SER A 369 -8.52 5.82 -5.44
N THR A 370 -8.97 5.71 -6.69
CA THR A 370 -10.21 5.01 -7.02
C THR A 370 -10.10 3.49 -6.88
N GLY A 371 -8.98 2.91 -7.31
CA GLY A 371 -8.71 1.48 -7.21
C GLY A 371 -8.74 0.98 -5.77
N PRO A 372 -7.88 1.52 -4.87
CA PRO A 372 -7.93 1.13 -3.47
C PRO A 372 -9.28 1.41 -2.82
N ALA A 373 -9.96 2.55 -3.16
CA ALA A 373 -11.30 2.83 -2.63
C ALA A 373 -12.32 1.76 -3.00
N LYS A 374 -12.33 1.29 -4.24
CA LYS A 374 -13.25 0.23 -4.71
C LYS A 374 -12.96 -1.12 -4.07
N ILE A 375 -11.68 -1.48 -3.99
CA ILE A 375 -11.27 -2.80 -3.46
C ILE A 375 -11.59 -2.91 -1.96
N PHE A 376 -11.36 -1.82 -1.20
CA PHE A 376 -11.53 -1.83 0.25
C PHE A 376 -12.86 -1.21 0.74
N GLY A 377 -13.84 -1.02 -0.16
CA GLY A 377 -15.20 -0.62 0.21
C GLY A 377 -15.36 0.85 0.62
N LEU A 378 -14.43 1.73 0.28
CA LEU A 378 -14.49 3.16 0.55
C LEU A 378 -15.20 3.96 -0.56
N PHE A 379 -15.31 3.38 -1.77
CA PHE A 379 -15.99 4.00 -2.89
C PHE A 379 -17.52 3.85 -2.78
N PRO A 380 -18.32 4.86 -3.12
CA PRO A 380 -17.96 6.17 -3.71
C PRO A 380 -17.71 7.29 -2.68
N LYS A 381 -17.78 7.00 -1.37
CA LYS A 381 -17.54 8.01 -0.34
C LYS A 381 -16.19 8.70 -0.54
N LYS A 382 -15.14 7.92 -0.87
CA LYS A 382 -13.77 8.36 -1.21
C LYS A 382 -13.35 7.85 -2.59
N GLY A 383 -12.22 8.34 -3.11
CA GLY A 383 -11.62 7.87 -4.35
C GLY A 383 -12.16 8.50 -5.62
N THR A 384 -13.02 9.53 -5.51
CA THR A 384 -13.51 10.32 -6.64
C THR A 384 -13.95 11.70 -6.18
N ILE A 385 -14.04 12.68 -7.10
CA ILE A 385 -14.65 13.99 -6.87
C ILE A 385 -16.02 13.98 -7.54
N ALA A 386 -17.08 13.88 -6.74
CA ALA A 386 -18.46 13.88 -7.18
C ALA A 386 -19.36 14.52 -6.10
N VAL A 387 -20.54 15.02 -6.48
CA VAL A 387 -21.48 15.57 -5.50
C VAL A 387 -21.88 14.51 -4.48
N GLY A 388 -21.72 14.86 -3.19
CA GLY A 388 -22.00 13.97 -2.05
C GLY A 388 -20.82 13.16 -1.53
N THR A 389 -19.68 13.12 -2.25
CA THR A 389 -18.45 12.47 -1.76
C THR A 389 -17.78 13.30 -0.67
N ASP A 390 -16.86 12.69 0.08
CA ASP A 390 -15.97 13.42 0.99
C ASP A 390 -15.13 14.42 0.18
N ALA A 391 -14.88 15.59 0.77
CA ALA A 391 -14.14 16.66 0.14
C ALA A 391 -12.61 16.48 0.29
N ASP A 392 -12.13 15.26 0.18
CA ASP A 392 -10.71 14.94 0.09
C ASP A 392 -10.19 15.33 -1.28
N ILE A 393 -9.75 16.58 -1.43
CA ILE A 393 -9.34 17.15 -2.70
C ILE A 393 -7.89 17.62 -2.64
N VAL A 394 -7.07 17.12 -3.54
CA VAL A 394 -5.69 17.57 -3.74
C VAL A 394 -5.66 18.60 -4.87
N ILE A 395 -5.23 19.82 -4.56
CA ILE A 395 -4.93 20.85 -5.56
C ILE A 395 -3.47 20.67 -5.96
N PHE A 396 -3.25 20.11 -7.14
CA PHE A 396 -1.94 19.72 -7.61
C PHE A 396 -1.43 20.65 -8.72
N ASP A 397 -0.36 21.39 -8.44
CA ASP A 397 0.31 22.23 -9.45
C ASP A 397 1.34 21.40 -10.25
N PRO A 398 1.07 21.08 -11.53
CA PRO A 398 1.98 20.28 -12.35
C PRO A 398 3.26 21.03 -12.76
N ALA A 399 3.34 22.34 -12.54
CA ALA A 399 4.50 23.17 -12.87
C ALA A 399 5.50 23.27 -11.71
N GLN A 400 5.04 23.05 -10.49
CA GLN A 400 5.89 23.11 -9.30
C GLN A 400 6.98 22.04 -9.36
N LYS A 401 8.16 22.38 -8.86
CA LYS A 401 9.32 21.48 -8.74
C LYS A 401 9.94 21.69 -7.37
N HIS A 402 10.31 20.61 -6.74
CA HIS A 402 11.15 20.64 -5.56
C HIS A 402 12.16 19.50 -5.59
N THR A 403 13.17 19.59 -4.75
CA THR A 403 14.17 18.54 -4.59
C THR A 403 13.87 17.79 -3.31
N ILE A 404 13.71 16.46 -3.42
CA ILE A 404 13.60 15.60 -2.25
C ILE A 404 14.99 15.52 -1.60
N SER A 405 15.07 15.86 -0.33
CA SER A 405 16.30 15.78 0.47
C SER A 405 15.99 15.24 1.85
N ALA A 406 17.01 14.66 2.50
CA ALA A 406 16.91 14.25 3.91
C ALA A 406 16.99 15.47 4.84
#